data_36b01ad25a908f961731d249d8331439
#
_entry.id   36b01ad25a908f961731d249d8331439
#
_cell.length_a   1.000
_cell.length_b   1.000
_cell.length_c   1.000
_cell.angle_alpha   90.00
_cell.angle_beta   90.00
_cell.angle_gamma   90.00
#
_symmetry.space_group_name_H-M   'P 1'
#
loop_
_entity.id
_entity.type
_entity.pdbx_description
1 polymer ?
#
loop_
_entity_poly.entity_id
_entity_poly.type
_entity_poly.pdbx_seq_one_letter_code
_entity_poly.pdbx_strand_id
1 'polypeptide(L)'
;IQRWVQISEQENFEHLTYEGKSYSGETQWELKNVFQEKTKYYWRVRVQISHGEKAEWLDWSDYSFFETAMAGQESWEAQWIEANEEFYKDALEVSRGFWKKNIKKPEMDQGLRRPVYFHREWNLSEGWECGRVYITALGFYQLTVNDTKIGDYALAPDFTAYDKLVYYQTYDITPYLKN
;
A
#
# COMPACT_ATOMS: atom_id res chain seq x y z
N ILE A 1 4.40 -21.17 28.25
CA ILE A 1 4.89 -21.31 26.88
C ILE A 1 5.77 -20.11 26.59
N GLN A 2 7.03 -20.35 26.18
CA GLN A 2 7.90 -19.31 25.68
C GLN A 2 7.76 -19.23 24.15
N ARG A 3 7.86 -18.03 23.62
CA ARG A 3 7.90 -17.77 22.17
C ARG A 3 9.17 -17.03 21.84
N TRP A 4 9.74 -17.34 20.72
CA TRP A 4 10.93 -16.68 20.18
C TRP A 4 10.65 -16.25 18.76
N VAL A 5 10.72 -14.95 18.50
CA VAL A 5 10.47 -14.34 17.19
C VAL A 5 11.78 -13.80 16.65
N GLN A 6 12.00 -14.00 15.36
CA GLN A 6 13.05 -13.37 14.58
C GLN A 6 12.44 -12.62 13.40
N ILE A 7 12.97 -11.44 13.11
CA ILE A 7 12.58 -10.60 11.97
C ILE A 7 13.85 -10.15 11.25
N SER A 8 13.82 -10.21 9.93
CA SER A 8 14.94 -9.90 9.04
C SER A 8 14.45 -9.27 7.75
N GLU A 9 15.28 -8.48 7.10
CA GLU A 9 15.07 -8.03 5.72
C GLU A 9 15.43 -9.14 4.69
N GLN A 10 16.06 -10.21 5.14
CA GLN A 10 16.51 -11.32 4.32
C GLN A 10 15.78 -12.62 4.68
N GLU A 11 15.40 -13.39 3.67
CA GLU A 11 14.72 -14.69 3.84
C GLU A 11 15.56 -15.74 4.59
N ASN A 12 16.87 -15.64 4.50
CA ASN A 12 17.79 -16.57 5.14
C ASN A 12 18.02 -16.29 6.64
N PHE A 13 17.56 -15.12 7.14
CA PHE A 13 17.75 -14.68 8.53
C PHE A 13 19.20 -14.59 8.99
N GLU A 14 20.15 -14.36 8.08
CA GLU A 14 21.56 -14.18 8.45
C GLU A 14 21.79 -12.88 9.22
N HIS A 15 21.04 -11.83 8.89
CA HIS A 15 21.07 -10.55 9.58
C HIS A 15 19.69 -10.24 10.15
N LEU A 16 19.59 -10.17 11.47
CA LEU A 16 18.33 -9.94 12.15
C LEU A 16 18.12 -8.45 12.40
N THR A 17 16.97 -7.94 11.96
CA THR A 17 16.48 -6.60 12.34
C THR A 17 15.96 -6.60 13.77
N TYR A 18 15.32 -7.72 14.17
CA TYR A 18 14.80 -7.90 15.50
C TYR A 18 14.85 -9.36 15.93
N GLU A 19 15.16 -9.55 17.20
CA GLU A 19 15.05 -10.83 17.88
C GLU A 19 14.50 -10.62 19.28
N GLY A 20 13.53 -11.43 19.68
CA GLY A 20 12.97 -11.32 21.02
C GLY A 20 12.27 -12.59 21.50
N LYS A 21 12.21 -12.72 22.82
CA LYS A 21 11.53 -13.82 23.52
C LYS A 21 10.44 -13.26 24.42
N SER A 22 9.24 -13.87 24.38
CA SER A 22 8.16 -13.57 25.29
C SER A 22 7.83 -14.78 26.14
N TYR A 23 7.53 -14.50 27.39
CA TYR A 23 7.11 -15.50 28.40
C TYR A 23 5.62 -15.38 28.72
N SER A 24 4.94 -14.40 28.17
CA SER A 24 3.51 -14.17 28.41
C SER A 24 2.63 -15.13 27.60
N GLY A 25 1.40 -15.31 28.04
CA GLY A 25 0.36 -15.99 27.28
C GLY A 25 -0.25 -15.15 26.16
N GLU A 26 0.20 -13.90 26.00
CA GLU A 26 -0.34 -12.95 25.02
C GLU A 26 -0.06 -13.40 23.59
N THR A 27 -1.02 -13.15 22.73
CA THR A 27 -0.93 -13.45 21.28
C THR A 27 -0.45 -12.26 20.47
N GLN A 28 -0.31 -11.09 21.11
CA GLN A 28 0.15 -9.85 20.49
C GLN A 28 1.55 -9.50 21.02
N TRP A 29 2.36 -8.95 20.12
CA TRP A 29 3.70 -8.48 20.43
C TRP A 29 3.91 -7.13 19.76
N GLU A 30 3.96 -6.08 20.56
CA GLU A 30 4.18 -4.72 20.07
C GLU A 30 5.68 -4.46 19.92
N LEU A 31 6.07 -4.07 18.71
CA LEU A 31 7.42 -3.65 18.38
C LEU A 31 7.40 -2.15 18.05
N LYS A 32 8.23 -1.37 18.75
CA LYS A 32 8.30 0.08 18.56
C LYS A 32 9.63 0.48 17.94
N ASN A 33 9.57 1.36 16.92
CA ASN A 33 10.73 2.02 16.32
C ASN A 33 11.85 1.08 15.84
N VAL A 34 11.49 -0.10 15.34
CA VAL A 34 12.45 -1.12 14.89
C VAL A 34 12.56 -1.15 13.36
N PHE A 35 11.51 -0.69 12.66
CA PHE A 35 11.36 -0.90 11.24
C PHE A 35 11.56 0.40 10.45
N GLN A 36 12.18 0.27 9.28
CA GLN A 36 12.26 1.33 8.28
C GLN A 36 10.97 1.35 7.45
N GLU A 37 10.63 2.51 6.88
CA GLU A 37 9.50 2.62 5.96
C GLU A 37 9.77 1.92 4.63
N LYS A 38 8.69 1.57 3.91
CA LYS A 38 8.74 1.01 2.55
C LYS A 38 9.66 -0.20 2.43
N THR A 39 9.75 -0.98 3.52
CA THR A 39 10.71 -2.08 3.63
C THR A 39 9.96 -3.39 3.85
N LYS A 40 10.39 -4.43 3.14
CA LYS A 40 9.87 -5.78 3.30
C LYS A 40 10.65 -6.52 4.38
N TYR A 41 9.93 -7.10 5.32
CA TYR A 41 10.49 -7.89 6.41
C TYR A 41 9.94 -9.29 6.39
N TYR A 42 10.80 -10.27 6.63
CA TYR A 42 10.46 -11.67 6.84
C TYR A 42 10.48 -11.95 8.34
N TRP A 43 9.58 -12.79 8.81
CA TRP A 43 9.51 -13.17 10.21
C TRP A 43 9.24 -14.65 10.35
N ARG A 44 9.75 -15.21 11.43
CA ARG A 44 9.49 -16.58 11.86
C ARG A 44 9.40 -16.66 13.37
N VAL A 45 8.74 -17.70 13.85
CA VAL A 45 8.55 -17.93 15.29
C VAL A 45 8.83 -19.37 15.62
N ARG A 46 9.33 -19.62 16.83
CA ARG A 46 9.32 -20.93 17.44
C ARG A 46 8.80 -20.85 18.87
N VAL A 47 8.32 -21.96 19.36
CA VAL A 47 7.76 -22.07 20.70
C VAL A 47 8.53 -23.09 21.53
N GLN A 48 8.60 -22.86 22.82
CA GLN A 48 9.10 -23.82 23.78
C GLN A 48 7.92 -24.50 24.45
N ILE A 49 7.93 -25.81 24.44
CA ILE A 49 6.97 -26.63 25.15
C ILE A 49 7.63 -27.24 26.40
N SER A 50 6.84 -27.42 27.45
CA SER A 50 7.31 -28.03 28.67
C SER A 50 6.53 -29.32 28.96
N HIS A 51 7.23 -30.40 29.12
CA HIS A 51 6.70 -31.69 29.55
C HIS A 51 7.31 -32.02 30.92
N GLY A 52 6.60 -31.69 32.00
CA GLY A 52 7.10 -31.80 33.35
C GLY A 52 8.29 -30.84 33.61
N GLU A 53 9.43 -31.37 34.04
CA GLU A 53 10.65 -30.57 34.28
C GLU A 53 11.50 -30.31 33.02
N LYS A 54 11.18 -30.93 31.88
CA LYS A 54 11.91 -30.75 30.63
C LYS A 54 11.21 -29.71 29.77
N ALA A 55 12.00 -28.75 29.29
CA ALA A 55 11.56 -27.74 28.32
C ALA A 55 12.34 -27.91 27.02
N GLU A 56 11.65 -27.95 25.90
CA GLU A 56 12.22 -28.15 24.58
C GLU A 56 11.71 -27.10 23.61
N TRP A 57 12.62 -26.57 22.78
CA TRP A 57 12.27 -25.69 21.67
C TRP A 57 11.88 -26.51 20.44
N LEU A 58 10.72 -26.23 19.89
CA LEU A 58 10.33 -26.74 18.59
C LEU A 58 11.16 -26.04 17.50
N ASP A 59 11.14 -26.62 16.31
CA ASP A 59 11.73 -26.01 15.12
C ASP A 59 11.08 -24.66 14.81
N TRP A 60 11.77 -23.85 13.99
CA TRP A 60 11.23 -22.63 13.48
C TRP A 60 10.02 -22.92 12.58
N SER A 61 9.00 -22.05 12.64
CA SER A 61 7.93 -22.05 11.65
C SER A 61 8.50 -21.75 10.25
N ASP A 62 7.72 -22.06 9.22
CA ASP A 62 7.89 -21.41 7.93
C ASP A 62 7.87 -19.89 8.15
N TYR A 63 8.61 -19.16 7.34
CA TYR A 63 8.59 -17.71 7.41
C TYR A 63 7.37 -17.14 6.69
N SER A 64 6.94 -15.98 7.14
CA SER A 64 5.99 -15.12 6.46
C SER A 64 6.62 -13.74 6.30
N PHE A 65 5.95 -12.83 5.63
CA PHE A 65 6.46 -11.48 5.45
C PHE A 65 5.38 -10.42 5.68
N PHE A 66 5.84 -9.20 5.90
CA PHE A 66 5.04 -7.99 5.86
C PHE A 66 5.86 -6.87 5.23
N GLU A 67 5.19 -5.84 4.74
CA GLU A 67 5.80 -4.61 4.25
C GLU A 67 5.36 -3.44 5.11
N THR A 68 6.31 -2.57 5.45
CA THR A 68 6.01 -1.34 6.18
C THR A 68 5.50 -0.26 5.24
N ALA A 69 4.53 0.49 5.70
CA ALA A 69 3.96 1.62 5.00
C ALA A 69 4.88 2.86 5.03
N MET A 70 4.47 3.92 4.35
CA MET A 70 5.00 5.26 4.57
C MET A 70 4.50 5.80 5.92
N ALA A 71 5.35 6.42 6.71
CA ALA A 71 5.02 6.85 8.07
C ALA A 71 4.26 8.18 8.11
N GLY A 72 4.38 9.04 7.10
CA GLY A 72 3.73 10.35 7.10
C GLY A 72 3.73 11.05 5.75
N GLN A 73 3.22 12.28 5.75
CA GLN A 73 3.16 13.10 4.53
C GLN A 73 4.55 13.45 3.99
N GLU A 74 5.53 13.60 4.86
CA GLU A 74 6.92 13.90 4.52
C GLU A 74 7.60 12.78 3.74
N SER A 75 7.06 11.56 3.79
CA SER A 75 7.56 10.42 3.02
C SER A 75 7.14 10.44 1.56
N TRP A 76 6.24 11.36 1.16
CA TRP A 76 5.79 11.52 -0.21
C TRP A 76 6.70 12.48 -0.98
N GLU A 77 7.30 11.98 -2.06
CA GLU A 77 8.04 12.79 -3.02
C GLU A 77 7.16 13.22 -4.21
N ALA A 78 6.04 12.52 -4.40
CA ALA A 78 5.12 12.78 -5.49
C ALA A 78 4.33 14.08 -5.27
N GLN A 79 4.03 14.75 -6.37
CA GLN A 79 3.16 15.94 -6.39
C GLN A 79 1.78 15.58 -6.93
N TRP A 80 0.77 16.34 -6.45
CA TRP A 80 -0.58 16.24 -6.99
C TRP A 80 -0.60 16.68 -8.45
N ILE A 81 -1.27 15.90 -9.28
CA ILE A 81 -1.50 16.20 -10.70
C ILE A 81 -2.99 16.21 -10.99
N GLU A 82 -3.41 17.08 -11.86
CA GLU A 82 -4.79 17.13 -12.40
C GLU A 82 -4.80 17.57 -13.86
N ALA A 83 -5.92 17.31 -14.54
CA ALA A 83 -6.13 17.88 -15.87
C ALA A 83 -6.42 19.37 -15.77
N ASN A 84 -6.11 20.12 -16.82
CA ASN A 84 -6.41 21.55 -16.89
C ASN A 84 -7.92 21.82 -16.93
N GLU A 85 -8.33 23.06 -16.63
CA GLU A 85 -9.75 23.45 -16.61
C GLU A 85 -10.44 23.25 -17.96
N GLU A 86 -9.72 23.38 -19.06
CA GLU A 86 -10.27 23.25 -20.41
C GLU A 86 -10.78 21.84 -20.69
N PHE A 87 -10.09 20.82 -20.13
CA PHE A 87 -10.51 19.42 -20.20
C PHE A 87 -11.90 19.20 -19.58
N TYR A 88 -12.26 19.94 -18.56
CA TYR A 88 -13.52 19.77 -17.84
C TYR A 88 -14.69 20.57 -18.42
N LYS A 89 -14.46 21.56 -19.29
CA LYS A 89 -15.53 22.41 -19.87
C LYS A 89 -16.55 21.59 -20.63
N ASP A 90 -16.11 20.67 -21.48
CA ASP A 90 -17.00 19.81 -22.28
C ASP A 90 -17.81 18.82 -21.43
N ALA A 91 -17.25 18.37 -20.31
CA ALA A 91 -17.93 17.44 -19.40
C ALA A 91 -19.14 18.08 -18.72
N LEU A 92 -19.09 19.38 -18.45
CA LEU A 92 -20.20 20.13 -17.87
C LEU A 92 -21.39 20.24 -18.83
N GLU A 93 -21.17 20.38 -20.13
CA GLU A 93 -22.24 20.45 -21.13
C GLU A 93 -23.02 19.15 -21.28
N VAL A 94 -22.32 18.02 -21.25
CA VAL A 94 -22.95 16.67 -21.30
C VAL A 94 -23.79 16.41 -20.04
N SER A 95 -23.29 16.77 -18.88
CA SER A 95 -24.02 16.60 -17.62
C SER A 95 -25.27 17.47 -17.53
N ARG A 96 -25.23 18.70 -18.05
CA ARG A 96 -26.39 19.59 -18.16
C ARG A 96 -27.53 19.02 -19.00
N GLY A 97 -27.21 18.23 -20.03
CA GLY A 97 -28.21 17.54 -20.86
C GLY A 97 -29.00 16.47 -20.11
N PHE A 98 -28.36 15.74 -19.25
CA PHE A 98 -28.95 14.60 -18.54
C PHE A 98 -29.85 15.01 -17.36
N TRP A 99 -29.53 16.11 -16.65
CA TRP A 99 -30.19 16.52 -15.39
C TRP A 99 -31.15 17.72 -15.54
N LYS A 100 -31.52 18.09 -16.77
CA LYS A 100 -32.26 19.32 -17.07
C LYS A 100 -33.59 19.54 -16.35
N LYS A 101 -34.12 18.56 -15.63
CA LYS A 101 -35.52 18.62 -15.20
C LYS A 101 -35.79 19.19 -13.80
N ASN A 102 -34.88 19.18 -12.82
CA ASN A 102 -35.29 19.55 -11.45
C ASN A 102 -34.22 20.09 -10.49
N ILE A 103 -33.06 20.56 -10.93
CA ILE A 103 -32.04 20.98 -10.00
C ILE A 103 -31.74 22.46 -10.10
N LYS A 104 -32.11 23.19 -9.03
CA LYS A 104 -31.73 24.59 -8.84
C LYS A 104 -30.25 24.65 -8.50
N LYS A 105 -29.49 25.20 -9.43
CA LYS A 105 -28.10 25.67 -9.42
C LYS A 105 -27.49 26.15 -8.13
N PRO A 106 -26.21 26.44 -8.07
CA PRO A 106 -25.02 26.31 -8.93
C PRO A 106 -23.95 25.35 -8.37
N GLU A 107 -24.21 24.75 -7.24
CA GLU A 107 -23.23 23.95 -6.49
C GLU A 107 -22.97 22.56 -7.08
N MET A 108 -23.87 22.09 -7.95
CA MET A 108 -23.72 20.78 -8.60
C MET A 108 -22.92 20.80 -9.91
N ASP A 109 -22.63 21.95 -10.47
CA ASP A 109 -21.81 22.07 -11.69
C ASP A 109 -20.33 21.66 -11.46
N GLN A 110 -19.94 21.44 -10.20
CA GLN A 110 -18.58 21.00 -9.83
C GLN A 110 -18.43 19.48 -9.71
N GLY A 111 -19.48 18.70 -9.88
CA GLY A 111 -19.53 17.31 -9.42
C GLY A 111 -19.17 16.22 -10.41
N LEU A 112 -19.36 16.41 -11.72
CA LEU A 112 -19.17 15.34 -12.71
C LEU A 112 -17.95 15.62 -13.60
N ARG A 113 -16.83 15.03 -13.22
CA ARG A 113 -15.59 15.10 -14.00
C ARG A 113 -15.45 13.84 -14.85
N ARG A 114 -15.02 14.01 -16.11
CA ARG A 114 -14.65 12.89 -16.97
C ARG A 114 -13.44 12.16 -16.40
N PRO A 115 -13.33 10.83 -16.62
CA PRO A 115 -12.09 10.13 -16.36
C PRO A 115 -10.93 10.76 -17.13
N VAL A 116 -9.81 10.93 -16.47
CA VAL A 116 -8.58 11.47 -17.04
C VAL A 116 -7.57 10.35 -17.14
N TYR A 117 -6.88 10.27 -18.28
CA TYR A 117 -5.78 9.35 -18.45
C TYR A 117 -4.48 10.11 -18.31
N PHE A 118 -3.69 9.70 -17.33
CA PHE A 118 -2.29 10.13 -17.16
C PHE A 118 -1.40 8.98 -17.64
N HIS A 119 -0.46 9.30 -18.50
CA HIS A 119 0.50 8.33 -19.03
C HIS A 119 1.92 8.83 -18.84
N ARG A 120 2.81 7.92 -18.45
CA ARG A 120 4.24 8.19 -18.35
C ARG A 120 5.04 6.95 -18.69
N GLU A 121 6.15 7.15 -19.40
CA GLU A 121 7.13 6.12 -19.72
C GLU A 121 8.40 6.34 -18.90
N TRP A 122 9.01 5.25 -18.50
CA TRP A 122 10.30 5.25 -17.82
C TRP A 122 11.22 4.22 -18.46
N ASN A 123 12.48 4.56 -18.55
CA ASN A 123 13.53 3.58 -18.79
C ASN A 123 14.03 3.09 -17.44
N LEU A 124 13.98 1.79 -17.23
CA LEU A 124 14.53 1.19 -16.02
C LEU A 124 16.05 1.17 -16.10
N SER A 125 16.70 1.47 -14.98
CA SER A 125 18.16 1.29 -14.86
C SER A 125 18.48 -0.20 -14.81
N GLU A 126 19.68 -0.58 -15.28
CA GLU A 126 20.15 -1.95 -15.11
C GLU A 126 20.23 -2.32 -13.62
N GLY A 127 19.90 -3.57 -13.29
CA GLY A 127 20.06 -4.12 -11.95
C GLY A 127 18.89 -3.80 -10.98
N TRP A 128 17.73 -3.35 -11.48
CA TRP A 128 16.54 -3.25 -10.61
C TRP A 128 16.10 -4.66 -10.14
N GLU A 129 15.69 -4.76 -8.90
CA GLU A 129 15.28 -6.03 -8.27
C GLU A 129 13.77 -6.10 -8.04
N CYS A 130 13.16 -4.98 -7.69
CA CYS A 130 11.73 -4.89 -7.44
C CYS A 130 11.18 -3.51 -7.80
N GLY A 131 9.88 -3.45 -8.06
CA GLY A 131 9.13 -2.22 -8.29
C GLY A 131 7.93 -2.12 -7.37
N ARG A 132 7.78 -0.97 -6.71
CA ARG A 132 6.62 -0.64 -5.87
C ARG A 132 5.98 0.64 -6.34
N VAL A 133 4.66 0.66 -6.40
CA VAL A 133 3.89 1.89 -6.62
C VAL A 133 3.10 2.22 -5.38
N TYR A 134 3.29 3.44 -4.89
CA TYR A 134 2.46 4.06 -3.88
C TYR A 134 1.58 5.09 -4.57
N ILE A 135 0.26 4.90 -4.52
CA ILE A 135 -0.67 5.69 -5.31
C ILE A 135 -1.89 6.10 -4.50
N THR A 136 -2.33 7.32 -4.72
CA THR A 136 -3.55 7.87 -4.15
C THR A 136 -4.28 8.75 -5.15
N ALA A 137 -5.54 9.08 -4.86
CA ALA A 137 -6.34 10.04 -5.61
C ALA A 137 -7.38 10.70 -4.70
N LEU A 138 -7.77 11.93 -5.03
CA LEU A 138 -8.99 12.55 -4.53
C LEU A 138 -10.15 12.16 -5.45
N GLY A 139 -10.67 10.95 -5.24
CA GLY A 139 -11.60 10.26 -6.11
C GLY A 139 -11.17 8.82 -6.31
N PHE A 140 -11.40 8.28 -7.49
CA PHE A 140 -11.06 6.90 -7.81
C PHE A 140 -10.05 6.83 -8.96
N TYR A 141 -9.20 5.82 -8.95
CA TYR A 141 -8.26 5.55 -10.02
C TYR A 141 -8.28 4.08 -10.44
N GLN A 142 -7.77 3.84 -11.63
CA GLN A 142 -7.33 2.53 -12.07
C GLN A 142 -5.88 2.65 -12.51
N LEU A 143 -5.02 1.80 -11.96
CA LEU A 143 -3.61 1.71 -12.35
C LEU A 143 -3.43 0.63 -13.41
N THR A 144 -2.66 0.95 -14.44
CA THR A 144 -2.16 -0.04 -15.42
C THR A 144 -0.65 0.11 -15.57
N VAL A 145 0.03 -1.01 -15.73
CA VAL A 145 1.47 -1.06 -16.04
C VAL A 145 1.64 -1.97 -17.26
N ASN A 146 2.25 -1.45 -18.31
CA ASN A 146 2.42 -2.18 -19.59
C ASN A 146 1.13 -2.86 -20.05
N ASP A 147 0.04 -2.08 -20.10
CA ASP A 147 -1.33 -2.48 -20.52
C ASP A 147 -2.02 -3.49 -19.59
N THR A 148 -1.39 -3.85 -18.49
CA THR A 148 -1.98 -4.76 -17.50
C THR A 148 -2.56 -3.98 -16.32
N LYS A 149 -3.84 -4.23 -15.99
CA LYS A 149 -4.48 -3.66 -14.80
C LYS A 149 -3.80 -4.19 -13.53
N ILE A 150 -3.47 -3.29 -12.62
CA ILE A 150 -2.84 -3.60 -11.34
C ILE A 150 -3.88 -3.50 -10.22
N GLY A 151 -3.92 -4.54 -9.40
CA GLY A 151 -4.86 -4.65 -8.29
C GLY A 151 -6.27 -5.04 -8.74
N ASP A 152 -7.05 -5.50 -7.79
CA ASP A 152 -8.42 -6.01 -7.96
C ASP A 152 -9.50 -5.09 -7.38
N TYR A 153 -9.10 -4.00 -6.71
CA TYR A 153 -10.02 -3.02 -6.17
C TYR A 153 -10.80 -2.30 -7.27
N ALA A 154 -12.13 -2.22 -7.07
CA ALA A 154 -13.02 -1.56 -8.01
C ALA A 154 -13.02 -0.04 -7.87
N LEU A 155 -12.85 0.48 -6.66
CA LEU A 155 -12.95 1.91 -6.32
C LEU A 155 -11.77 2.34 -5.43
N ALA A 156 -10.54 2.10 -5.93
CA ALA A 156 -9.33 2.51 -5.22
C ALA A 156 -9.14 4.04 -5.29
N PRO A 157 -8.61 4.68 -4.24
CA PRO A 157 -8.12 4.13 -2.98
C PRO A 157 -9.20 4.03 -1.91
N ASP A 158 -10.46 4.24 -2.20
CA ASP A 158 -11.61 4.40 -1.33
C ASP A 158 -11.94 5.88 -1.03
N PHE A 159 -13.10 6.10 -0.43
CA PHE A 159 -13.63 7.45 -0.18
C PHE A 159 -13.49 7.83 1.29
N THR A 160 -12.88 9.00 1.55
CA THR A 160 -12.67 9.51 2.90
C THR A 160 -13.03 10.99 2.99
N ALA A 161 -13.02 11.53 4.19
CA ALA A 161 -13.05 12.99 4.40
C ALA A 161 -11.65 13.55 4.09
N TYR A 162 -11.45 13.98 2.85
CA TYR A 162 -10.13 14.36 2.31
C TYR A 162 -9.43 15.51 3.04
N ASP A 163 -10.18 16.30 3.78
CA ASP A 163 -9.65 17.34 4.69
C ASP A 163 -8.98 16.76 5.94
N LYS A 164 -9.20 15.46 6.22
CA LYS A 164 -8.69 14.78 7.42
C LYS A 164 -7.81 13.59 7.10
N LEU A 165 -8.20 12.82 6.10
CA LEU A 165 -7.55 11.56 5.78
C LEU A 165 -7.64 11.27 4.28
N VAL A 166 -6.52 10.91 3.70
CA VAL A 166 -6.44 10.40 2.33
C VAL A 166 -5.79 9.03 2.38
N TYR A 167 -6.49 8.03 1.89
CA TYR A 167 -5.93 6.68 1.75
C TYR A 167 -5.02 6.58 0.54
N TYR A 168 -4.01 5.77 0.65
CA TYR A 168 -3.19 5.35 -0.47
C TYR A 168 -3.10 3.83 -0.52
N GLN A 169 -2.67 3.32 -1.66
CA GLN A 169 -2.44 1.88 -1.83
C GLN A 169 -1.03 1.63 -2.33
N THR A 170 -0.52 0.46 -1.99
CA THR A 170 0.80 -0.01 -2.40
C THR A 170 0.63 -1.25 -3.26
N TYR A 171 1.29 -1.26 -4.42
CA TYR A 171 1.27 -2.40 -5.32
C TYR A 171 2.69 -2.87 -5.64
N ASP A 172 2.87 -4.19 -5.62
CA ASP A 172 4.03 -4.83 -6.23
C ASP A 172 3.84 -4.86 -7.74
N ILE A 173 4.64 -4.10 -8.45
CA ILE A 173 4.60 -4.06 -9.91
C ILE A 173 5.75 -4.82 -10.56
N THR A 174 6.62 -5.44 -9.77
CA THR A 174 7.77 -6.21 -10.25
C THR A 174 7.43 -7.17 -11.39
N PRO A 175 6.34 -7.97 -11.31
CA PRO A 175 5.98 -8.92 -12.38
C PRO A 175 5.56 -8.27 -13.71
N TYR A 176 5.23 -6.99 -13.69
CA TYR A 176 4.72 -6.24 -14.85
C TYR A 176 5.77 -5.35 -15.50
N LEU A 177 6.94 -5.21 -14.88
CA LEU A 177 8.05 -4.46 -15.45
C LEU A 177 8.68 -5.25 -16.59
N LYS A 178 9.10 -4.53 -17.63
CA LYS A 178 9.79 -5.09 -18.81
C LYS A 178 11.10 -4.35 -18.99
N ASN A 179 12.14 -5.09 -19.34
CA ASN A 179 13.41 -4.52 -19.78
C ASN A 179 13.31 -4.08 -21.25
#